data_71e9bd139cb79d9f859c8a26fc9da286
#
_entry.id   71e9bd139cb79d9f859c8a26fc9da286
#
_cell.length_a   1.000
_cell.length_b   1.000
_cell.length_c   1.000
_cell.angle_alpha   90.00
_cell.angle_beta   90.00
_cell.angle_gamma   90.00
#
_symmetry.space_group_name_H-M   'P 1'
#
loop_
_entity.id
_entity.type
_entity.pdbx_description
1 polymer ?
#
loop_
_entity_poly.entity_id
_entity_poly.type
_entity_poly.pdbx_seq_one_letter_code
_entity_poly.pdbx_strand_id
1 'polypeptide(L)'
;MSSLINAGEGIDVDVHLRRENRSRTIDKVAQRIRLNRTKLRSMQDTSTDYEELTNSIQAGYYIKHGIANNNEDLFYMSVFITISAKSYEELLWRKQQMTDMLKSMDMYTSDCRFQQEDALKSVMPFLHITPSLEKKSQRNVLTSGAASTYMFTSFEMSDDTGVLLGINRHNNSLCIVDLFNTKKNKNANLNL
;
A
#
# COMPACT_ATOMS: atom_id res chain seq x y z
N MET A 1 6.16 -2.10 -1.79
CA MET A 1 5.16 -3.10 -1.32
C MET A 1 5.79 -4.43 -0.92
N SER A 2 6.73 -5.02 -1.65
CA SER A 2 7.38 -6.30 -1.27
C SER A 2 8.00 -6.27 0.14
N SER A 3 8.60 -5.15 0.54
CA SER A 3 9.16 -4.97 1.89
C SER A 3 8.11 -5.00 3.01
N LEU A 4 6.83 -4.71 2.71
CA LEU A 4 5.74 -4.76 3.69
C LEU A 4 5.31 -6.20 3.98
N ILE A 5 5.43 -7.09 3.01
CA ILE A 5 5.02 -8.51 3.15
C ILE A 5 6.02 -9.26 4.02
N ASN A 6 7.30 -8.88 3.92
CA ASN A 6 8.39 -9.50 4.69
C ASN A 6 8.67 -8.76 6.01
N ALA A 7 7.71 -7.99 6.50
CA ALA A 7 7.88 -7.17 7.71
C ALA A 7 7.90 -7.98 9.02
N GLY A 8 7.67 -9.30 8.98
CA GLY A 8 7.81 -10.20 10.12
C GLY A 8 6.49 -10.70 10.71
N GLU A 9 6.59 -11.54 11.73
CA GLU A 9 5.43 -12.10 12.42
C GLU A 9 4.58 -11.01 13.09
N GLY A 10 3.24 -11.17 13.00
CA GLY A 10 2.28 -10.28 13.65
C GLY A 10 2.06 -8.95 12.92
N ILE A 11 2.41 -8.89 11.63
CA ILE A 11 2.11 -7.76 10.77
C ILE A 11 1.28 -8.26 9.59
N ASP A 12 0.06 -7.77 9.49
CA ASP A 12 -0.85 -8.06 8.39
C ASP A 12 -1.05 -6.80 7.56
N VAL A 13 -1.07 -6.94 6.24
CA VAL A 13 -1.23 -5.82 5.31
C VAL A 13 -2.43 -6.06 4.42
N ASP A 14 -3.42 -5.20 4.53
CA ASP A 14 -4.64 -5.24 3.76
C ASP A 14 -4.66 -4.13 2.73
N VAL A 15 -4.82 -4.49 1.47
CA VAL A 15 -4.91 -3.54 0.36
C VAL A 15 -6.30 -3.59 -0.25
N HIS A 16 -7.03 -2.50 -0.11
CA HIS A 16 -8.35 -2.34 -0.71
C HIS A 16 -8.22 -1.55 -2.00
N LEU A 17 -8.69 -2.15 -3.10
CA LEU A 17 -8.77 -1.52 -4.42
C LEU A 17 -10.22 -1.42 -4.86
N ARG A 18 -10.71 -0.20 -5.09
CA ARG A 18 -12.05 0.04 -5.60
C ARG A 18 -11.96 0.80 -6.93
N ARG A 19 -12.43 0.17 -7.99
CA ARG A 19 -12.49 0.81 -9.31
C ARG A 19 -13.57 1.89 -9.33
N GLU A 20 -13.25 3.05 -9.87
CA GLU A 20 -14.20 4.14 -10.08
C GLU A 20 -14.77 4.09 -11.51
N ASN A 21 -15.97 4.63 -11.68
CA ASN A 21 -16.58 4.71 -12.99
C ASN A 21 -15.83 5.70 -13.90
N ARG A 22 -15.41 5.24 -15.08
CA ARG A 22 -14.54 5.98 -16.01
C ARG A 22 -15.15 7.32 -16.43
N SER A 23 -16.42 7.33 -16.84
CA SER A 23 -17.09 8.55 -17.29
C SER A 23 -17.17 9.59 -16.16
N ARG A 24 -17.62 9.17 -14.98
CA ARG A 24 -17.68 10.05 -13.80
C ARG A 24 -16.32 10.58 -13.40
N THR A 25 -15.27 9.77 -13.53
CA THR A 25 -13.91 10.18 -13.20
C THR A 25 -13.43 11.28 -14.14
N ILE A 26 -13.61 11.12 -15.45
CA ILE A 26 -13.21 12.13 -16.43
C ILE A 26 -13.90 13.46 -16.15
N ASP A 27 -15.20 13.44 -15.88
CA ASP A 27 -15.96 14.66 -15.59
C ASP A 27 -15.51 15.35 -14.30
N LYS A 28 -15.35 14.59 -13.21
CA LYS A 28 -14.85 15.11 -11.93
C LYS A 28 -13.46 15.71 -12.06
N VAL A 29 -12.55 15.03 -12.73
CA VAL A 29 -11.17 15.51 -12.96
C VAL A 29 -11.16 16.74 -13.82
N ALA A 30 -11.93 16.77 -14.92
CA ALA A 30 -12.05 17.93 -15.79
C ALA A 30 -12.61 19.15 -15.04
N GLN A 31 -13.64 18.95 -14.21
CA GLN A 31 -14.21 20.01 -13.38
C GLN A 31 -13.17 20.55 -12.38
N ARG A 32 -12.42 19.65 -11.71
CA ARG A 32 -11.40 20.05 -10.73
C ARG A 32 -10.25 20.83 -11.38
N ILE A 33 -9.81 20.42 -12.56
CA ILE A 33 -8.82 21.16 -13.36
C ILE A 33 -9.33 22.56 -13.69
N ARG A 34 -10.57 22.71 -14.14
CA ARG A 34 -11.17 24.02 -14.45
C ARG A 34 -11.21 24.92 -13.22
N LEU A 35 -11.68 24.42 -12.09
CA LEU A 35 -11.75 25.16 -10.83
C LEU A 35 -10.36 25.62 -10.36
N ASN A 36 -9.38 24.72 -10.39
CA ASN A 36 -8.02 25.05 -9.98
C ASN A 36 -7.37 26.07 -10.93
N ARG A 37 -7.63 25.98 -12.24
CA ARG A 37 -7.17 26.98 -13.21
C ARG A 37 -7.79 28.35 -12.98
N THR A 38 -9.08 28.40 -12.61
CA THR A 38 -9.74 29.68 -12.29
C THR A 38 -9.12 30.30 -11.05
N LYS A 39 -8.88 29.50 -10.00
CA LYS A 39 -8.19 29.97 -8.78
C LYS A 39 -6.79 30.46 -9.09
N LEU A 40 -6.01 29.72 -9.87
CA LEU A 40 -4.65 30.09 -10.25
C LEU A 40 -4.58 31.43 -10.97
N ARG A 41 -5.56 31.74 -11.84
CA ARG A 41 -5.62 33.04 -12.55
C ARG A 41 -5.88 34.25 -11.65
N SER A 42 -6.46 34.04 -10.48
CA SER A 42 -6.77 35.08 -9.49
C SER A 42 -5.68 35.24 -8.42
N MET A 43 -4.64 34.39 -8.44
CA MET A 43 -3.55 34.41 -7.46
C MET A 43 -2.28 35.08 -8.00
N GLN A 44 -1.46 35.56 -7.07
CA GLN A 44 -0.12 36.06 -7.40
C GLN A 44 0.88 34.89 -7.43
N ASP A 45 1.85 34.90 -8.33
CA ASP A 45 2.83 33.83 -8.55
C ASP A 45 3.73 33.53 -7.34
N THR A 46 3.75 34.37 -6.34
CA THR A 46 4.62 34.25 -5.16
C THR A 46 3.98 33.51 -3.97
N SER A 47 2.75 33.06 -4.10
CA SER A 47 2.07 32.34 -3.01
C SER A 47 2.44 30.84 -2.98
N THR A 48 2.62 30.28 -1.78
CA THR A 48 2.85 28.83 -1.59
C THR A 48 1.71 27.98 -2.20
N ASP A 49 0.50 28.53 -2.22
CA ASP A 49 -0.68 27.90 -2.80
C ASP A 49 -0.61 27.82 -4.34
N TYR A 50 0.19 28.68 -4.98
CA TYR A 50 0.38 28.67 -6.44
C TYR A 50 1.04 27.37 -6.93
N GLU A 51 2.12 26.96 -6.26
CA GLU A 51 2.79 25.70 -6.59
C GLU A 51 1.89 24.48 -6.34
N GLU A 52 1.16 24.48 -5.23
CA GLU A 52 0.23 23.39 -4.89
C GLU A 52 -0.90 23.27 -5.93
N LEU A 53 -1.47 24.39 -6.35
CA LEU A 53 -2.50 24.39 -7.41
C LEU A 53 -1.93 23.94 -8.75
N THR A 54 -0.72 24.37 -9.10
CA THR A 54 -0.05 23.96 -10.34
C THR A 54 0.20 22.46 -10.36
N ASN A 55 0.73 21.91 -9.27
CA ASN A 55 0.94 20.47 -9.11
C ASN A 55 -0.37 19.68 -9.18
N SER A 56 -1.42 20.20 -8.56
CA SER A 56 -2.76 19.61 -8.62
C SER A 56 -3.36 19.60 -10.03
N ILE A 57 -3.11 20.63 -10.81
CA ILE A 57 -3.54 20.71 -12.22
C ILE A 57 -2.76 19.69 -13.07
N GLN A 58 -1.45 19.60 -12.89
CA GLN A 58 -0.61 18.63 -13.61
C GLN A 58 -1.02 17.20 -13.28
N ALA A 59 -1.22 16.88 -12.02
CA ALA A 59 -1.72 15.57 -11.58
C ALA A 59 -3.09 15.25 -12.21
N GLY A 60 -3.98 16.23 -12.30
CA GLY A 60 -5.27 16.08 -12.98
C GLY A 60 -5.12 15.77 -14.47
N TYR A 61 -4.22 16.44 -15.16
CA TYR A 61 -3.93 16.14 -16.57
C TYR A 61 -3.32 14.75 -16.75
N TYR A 62 -2.41 14.35 -15.87
CA TYR A 62 -1.84 13.01 -15.89
C TYR A 62 -2.92 11.92 -15.77
N ILE A 63 -3.83 12.04 -14.81
CA ILE A 63 -4.95 11.11 -14.65
C ILE A 63 -5.84 11.12 -15.89
N LYS A 64 -6.20 12.29 -16.40
CA LYS A 64 -7.03 12.41 -17.60
C LYS A 64 -6.39 11.76 -18.81
N HIS A 65 -5.09 11.98 -19.02
CA HIS A 65 -4.33 11.39 -20.12
C HIS A 65 -4.26 9.86 -19.99
N GLY A 66 -3.96 9.33 -18.80
CA GLY A 66 -3.96 7.88 -18.54
C GLY A 66 -5.29 7.23 -18.90
N ILE A 67 -6.40 7.83 -18.47
CA ILE A 67 -7.73 7.30 -18.74
C ILE A 67 -8.11 7.44 -20.24
N ALA A 68 -7.86 8.58 -20.86
CA ALA A 68 -8.31 8.85 -22.22
C ALA A 68 -7.44 8.19 -23.29
N ASN A 69 -6.12 8.20 -23.12
CA ASN A 69 -5.16 7.78 -24.15
C ASN A 69 -4.56 6.41 -23.91
N ASN A 70 -4.30 6.05 -22.64
CA ASN A 70 -3.63 4.80 -22.28
C ASN A 70 -4.61 3.69 -21.88
N ASN A 71 -5.91 3.93 -22.00
CA ASN A 71 -6.97 2.99 -21.62
C ASN A 71 -6.87 2.52 -20.16
N GLU A 72 -6.34 3.36 -19.25
CA GLU A 72 -6.26 3.08 -17.83
C GLU A 72 -7.59 3.41 -17.13
N ASP A 73 -7.82 2.78 -16.00
CA ASP A 73 -8.91 3.09 -15.08
C ASP A 73 -8.37 3.74 -13.80
N LEU A 74 -9.21 4.51 -13.13
CA LEU A 74 -8.90 5.05 -11.81
C LEU A 74 -9.37 4.07 -10.73
N PHE A 75 -8.47 3.78 -9.81
CA PHE A 75 -8.76 3.04 -8.59
C PHE A 75 -8.57 3.93 -7.37
N TYR A 76 -9.41 3.72 -6.40
CA TYR A 76 -9.19 4.20 -5.04
C TYR A 76 -8.51 3.09 -4.24
N MET A 77 -7.30 3.36 -3.79
CA MET A 77 -6.50 2.43 -3.01
C MET A 77 -6.44 2.88 -1.56
N SER A 78 -6.71 1.96 -0.64
CA SER A 78 -6.50 2.14 0.79
C SER A 78 -5.65 1.00 1.31
N VAL A 79 -4.65 1.31 2.13
CA VAL A 79 -3.76 0.32 2.75
C VAL A 79 -3.92 0.41 4.25
N PHE A 80 -4.20 -0.73 4.87
CA PHE A 80 -4.24 -0.89 6.32
C PHE A 80 -3.13 -1.83 6.75
N ILE A 81 -2.50 -1.52 7.87
CA ILE A 81 -1.45 -2.34 8.47
C ILE A 81 -1.89 -2.66 9.88
N THR A 82 -2.12 -3.94 10.13
CA THR A 82 -2.48 -4.45 11.44
C THR A 82 -1.24 -5.02 12.11
N ILE A 83 -0.94 -4.55 13.32
CA ILE A 83 0.20 -5.00 14.10
C ILE A 83 -0.33 -5.71 15.35
N SER A 84 0.08 -6.95 15.55
CA SER A 84 -0.22 -7.75 16.71
C SER A 84 1.05 -8.16 17.44
N ALA A 85 0.97 -8.28 18.77
CA ALA A 85 2.08 -8.70 19.62
C ALA A 85 1.56 -9.36 20.89
N LYS A 86 2.43 -10.10 21.57
CA LYS A 86 2.10 -10.79 22.83
C LYS A 86 2.17 -9.86 24.05
N SER A 87 2.95 -8.78 23.97
CA SER A 87 3.08 -7.78 25.01
C SER A 87 2.93 -6.35 24.47
N TYR A 88 2.58 -5.41 25.34
CA TYR A 88 2.44 -4.01 24.96
C TYR A 88 3.76 -3.38 24.53
N GLU A 89 4.85 -3.75 25.19
CA GLU A 89 6.20 -3.27 24.85
C GLU A 89 6.62 -3.73 23.45
N GLU A 90 6.39 -5.01 23.16
CA GLU A 90 6.64 -5.58 21.83
C GLU A 90 5.77 -4.90 20.75
N LEU A 91 4.50 -4.59 21.05
CA LEU A 91 3.62 -3.88 20.14
C LEU A 91 4.17 -2.49 19.79
N LEU A 92 4.63 -1.74 20.80
CA LEU A 92 5.20 -0.41 20.59
C LEU A 92 6.48 -0.49 19.76
N TRP A 93 7.33 -1.46 20.03
CA TRP A 93 8.57 -1.67 19.31
C TRP A 93 8.31 -2.02 17.83
N ARG A 94 7.41 -2.99 17.56
CA ARG A 94 7.02 -3.36 16.18
C ARG A 94 6.42 -2.18 15.43
N LYS A 95 5.54 -1.42 16.10
CA LYS A 95 4.96 -0.22 15.53
C LYS A 95 6.01 0.80 15.15
N GLN A 96 7.00 1.05 16.01
CA GLN A 96 8.08 1.99 15.73
C GLN A 96 8.90 1.51 14.53
N GLN A 97 9.30 0.25 14.50
CA GLN A 97 10.04 -0.32 13.37
C GLN A 97 9.29 -0.17 12.04
N MET A 98 7.99 -0.51 12.04
CA MET A 98 7.17 -0.38 10.84
C MET A 98 7.06 1.08 10.39
N THR A 99 6.85 1.99 11.32
CA THR A 99 6.76 3.43 11.03
C THR A 99 8.06 3.96 10.43
N ASP A 100 9.19 3.56 10.96
CA ASP A 100 10.51 4.02 10.50
C ASP A 100 10.87 3.41 9.12
N MET A 101 10.52 2.14 8.90
CA MET A 101 10.65 1.50 7.60
C MET A 101 9.81 2.22 6.53
N LEU A 102 8.57 2.56 6.84
CA LEU A 102 7.68 3.26 5.90
C LEU A 102 8.16 4.69 5.63
N LYS A 103 8.63 5.40 6.66
CA LYS A 103 9.23 6.73 6.50
C LYS A 103 10.47 6.71 5.60
N SER A 104 11.29 5.68 5.68
CA SER A 104 12.45 5.53 4.79
C SER A 104 12.07 5.35 3.31
N MET A 105 10.81 5.01 3.04
CA MET A 105 10.23 4.88 1.70
C MET A 105 9.33 6.08 1.33
N ASP A 106 9.43 7.21 2.03
CA ASP A 106 8.56 8.38 1.88
C ASP A 106 7.06 8.11 2.08
N MET A 107 6.73 7.05 2.84
CA MET A 107 5.36 6.71 3.19
C MET A 107 5.03 7.09 4.63
N TYR A 108 3.96 7.85 4.82
CA TYR A 108 3.52 8.30 6.13
C TYR A 108 2.28 7.53 6.57
N THR A 109 2.31 7.06 7.81
CA THR A 109 1.20 6.34 8.43
C THR A 109 0.44 7.23 9.40
N SER A 110 -0.83 6.92 9.59
CA SER A 110 -1.68 7.56 10.60
C SER A 110 -2.31 6.47 11.47
N ASP A 111 -2.19 6.62 12.78
CA ASP A 111 -2.83 5.71 13.72
C ASP A 111 -4.36 5.83 13.64
N CYS A 112 -5.06 4.72 13.75
CA CYS A 112 -6.52 4.68 13.88
C CYS A 112 -6.96 4.92 15.34
N ARG A 113 -6.49 6.03 15.95
CA ARG A 113 -6.83 6.37 17.33
C ARG A 113 -8.34 6.61 17.46
N PHE A 114 -8.96 5.98 18.46
CA PHE A 114 -10.42 6.00 18.71
C PHE A 114 -11.26 5.48 17.51
N GLN A 115 -10.64 4.80 16.55
CA GLN A 115 -11.26 4.19 15.38
C GLN A 115 -10.82 2.73 15.20
N GLN A 116 -10.35 2.09 16.29
CA GLN A 116 -9.83 0.73 16.24
C GLN A 116 -10.87 -0.29 15.81
N GLU A 117 -12.12 -0.13 16.30
CA GLU A 117 -13.23 -1.00 15.90
C GLU A 117 -13.56 -0.86 14.42
N ASP A 118 -13.62 0.37 13.91
CA ASP A 118 -13.84 0.64 12.49
C ASP A 118 -12.70 0.10 11.63
N ALA A 119 -11.46 0.23 12.11
CA ALA A 119 -10.29 -0.31 11.44
C ALA A 119 -10.34 -1.84 11.40
N LEU A 120 -10.66 -2.50 12.52
CA LEU A 120 -10.81 -3.95 12.58
C LEU A 120 -11.90 -4.45 11.61
N LYS A 121 -13.06 -3.79 11.58
CA LYS A 121 -14.12 -4.13 10.63
C LYS A 121 -13.69 -3.94 9.18
N SER A 122 -12.83 -2.96 8.91
CA SER A 122 -12.35 -2.66 7.56
C SER A 122 -11.30 -3.65 7.06
N VAL A 123 -10.51 -4.27 7.93
CA VAL A 123 -9.52 -5.30 7.54
C VAL A 123 -10.14 -6.70 7.47
N MET A 124 -11.36 -6.88 7.99
CA MET A 124 -12.07 -8.14 7.83
C MET A 124 -12.49 -8.35 6.36
N PRO A 125 -12.61 -9.62 5.86
CA PRO A 125 -12.88 -9.93 4.46
C PRO A 125 -14.32 -9.62 4.02
N PHE A 126 -14.90 -8.53 4.55
CA PHE A 126 -16.25 -8.07 4.19
C PHE A 126 -16.25 -7.04 3.06
N LEU A 127 -15.08 -6.68 2.53
CA LEU A 127 -14.92 -5.68 1.47
C LEU A 127 -15.58 -4.33 1.79
N HIS A 128 -15.61 -3.96 3.08
CA HIS A 128 -16.24 -2.75 3.55
C HIS A 128 -15.24 -1.89 4.32
N ILE A 129 -15.10 -0.63 3.92
CA ILE A 129 -14.34 0.37 4.66
C ILE A 129 -15.34 1.39 5.20
N THR A 130 -15.23 1.73 6.49
CA THR A 130 -16.09 2.77 7.06
C THR A 130 -15.79 4.12 6.40
N PRO A 131 -16.80 4.96 6.12
CA PRO A 131 -16.62 6.23 5.39
C PRO A 131 -15.60 7.18 6.01
N SER A 132 -15.45 7.14 7.34
CA SER A 132 -14.48 7.95 8.07
C SER A 132 -13.03 7.56 7.76
N LEU A 133 -12.76 6.26 7.67
CA LEU A 133 -11.45 5.71 7.33
C LEU A 133 -11.19 5.80 5.83
N GLU A 134 -12.20 5.57 4.99
CA GLU A 134 -12.08 5.68 3.55
C GLU A 134 -11.55 7.06 3.14
N LYS A 135 -12.12 8.15 3.67
CA LYS A 135 -11.66 9.52 3.37
C LYS A 135 -10.20 9.78 3.75
N LYS A 136 -9.71 9.15 4.82
CA LYS A 136 -8.33 9.33 5.31
C LYS A 136 -7.33 8.50 4.54
N SER A 137 -7.68 7.24 4.25
CA SER A 137 -6.77 6.25 3.66
C SER A 137 -6.72 6.30 2.14
N GLN A 138 -7.79 6.75 1.50
CA GLN A 138 -7.98 6.68 0.06
C GLN A 138 -6.94 7.49 -0.72
N ARG A 139 -6.31 6.83 -1.70
CA ARG A 139 -5.38 7.41 -2.67
C ARG A 139 -5.81 7.06 -4.08
N ASN A 140 -5.64 8.00 -4.99
CA ASN A 140 -5.95 7.81 -6.40
C ASN A 140 -4.78 7.10 -7.09
N VAL A 141 -5.07 5.99 -7.75
CA VAL A 141 -4.07 5.18 -8.44
C VAL A 141 -4.61 4.79 -9.81
N LEU A 142 -3.82 4.90 -10.86
CA LEU A 142 -4.14 4.39 -12.18
C LEU A 142 -3.89 2.88 -12.26
N THR A 143 -4.38 2.22 -13.31
CA THR A 143 -4.25 0.75 -13.50
C THR A 143 -2.79 0.29 -13.38
N SER A 144 -1.84 1.00 -13.98
CA SER A 144 -0.41 0.69 -13.90
C SER A 144 0.12 0.75 -12.47
N GLY A 145 -0.26 1.79 -11.72
CA GLY A 145 0.07 1.91 -10.32
C GLY A 145 -0.58 0.84 -9.44
N ALA A 146 -1.86 0.51 -9.69
CA ALA A 146 -2.54 -0.56 -8.98
C ALA A 146 -1.88 -1.93 -9.25
N ALA A 147 -1.50 -2.21 -10.49
CA ALA A 147 -0.79 -3.43 -10.85
C ALA A 147 0.58 -3.53 -10.17
N SER A 148 1.30 -2.41 -10.01
CA SER A 148 2.59 -2.38 -9.31
C SER A 148 2.49 -2.64 -7.81
N THR A 149 1.28 -2.54 -7.23
CA THR A 149 1.05 -2.90 -5.83
C THR A 149 0.81 -4.39 -5.60
N TYR A 150 0.77 -5.19 -6.68
CA TYR A 150 0.66 -6.64 -6.57
C TYR A 150 1.81 -7.21 -5.77
N MET A 151 1.47 -7.87 -4.68
CA MET A 151 2.43 -8.25 -3.65
C MET A 151 3.03 -9.64 -3.85
N PHE A 152 2.37 -10.49 -4.63
CA PHE A 152 2.74 -11.90 -4.79
C PHE A 152 3.67 -12.11 -5.99
N THR A 153 4.66 -11.24 -6.15
CA THR A 153 5.61 -11.29 -7.27
C THR A 153 6.76 -12.26 -7.04
N SER A 154 7.10 -12.53 -5.77
CA SER A 154 8.15 -13.46 -5.41
C SER A 154 7.82 -14.14 -4.08
N PHE A 155 8.21 -15.39 -3.98
CA PHE A 155 8.16 -16.16 -2.74
C PHE A 155 9.59 -16.29 -2.22
N GLU A 156 9.79 -15.91 -0.96
CA GLU A 156 11.07 -16.07 -0.28
C GLU A 156 11.03 -17.34 0.55
N MET A 157 11.90 -18.29 0.22
CA MET A 157 12.08 -19.54 0.96
C MET A 157 13.45 -19.48 1.63
N SER A 158 13.49 -18.94 2.85
CA SER A 158 14.70 -18.88 3.65
C SER A 158 14.38 -19.22 5.09
N ASP A 159 15.00 -20.25 5.60
CA ASP A 159 15.01 -20.60 7.02
C ASP A 159 16.23 -19.95 7.69
N ASP A 160 16.16 -19.72 9.01
CA ASP A 160 17.26 -19.13 9.80
C ASP A 160 18.48 -20.05 9.90
N THR A 161 18.23 -21.36 9.75
CA THR A 161 19.24 -22.44 9.79
C THR A 161 18.94 -23.42 8.66
N GLY A 162 19.96 -24.15 8.20
CA GLY A 162 19.74 -25.17 7.18
C GLY A 162 20.80 -25.21 6.08
N VAL A 163 20.46 -25.82 4.97
CA VAL A 163 21.34 -25.99 3.81
C VAL A 163 21.00 -24.94 2.76
N LEU A 164 22.04 -24.26 2.27
CA LEU A 164 21.90 -23.33 1.14
C LEU A 164 21.65 -24.16 -0.13
N LEU A 165 20.46 -24.09 -0.69
CA LEU A 165 20.09 -24.74 -1.94
C LEU A 165 20.50 -23.94 -3.18
N GLY A 166 20.55 -22.62 -3.07
CA GLY A 166 20.89 -21.74 -4.18
C GLY A 166 20.36 -20.31 -4.02
N ILE A 167 20.22 -19.63 -5.15
CA ILE A 167 19.70 -18.27 -5.23
C ILE A 167 18.39 -18.29 -6.01
N ASN A 168 17.36 -17.68 -5.43
CA ASN A 168 16.07 -17.51 -6.09
C ASN A 168 16.23 -16.55 -7.30
N ARG A 169 15.93 -17.04 -8.49
CA ARG A 169 16.10 -16.29 -9.75
C ARG A 169 15.16 -15.09 -9.90
N HIS A 170 14.08 -15.03 -9.13
CA HIS A 170 13.08 -13.96 -9.23
C HIS A 170 13.42 -12.74 -8.39
N ASN A 171 14.02 -12.93 -7.21
CA ASN A 171 14.30 -11.84 -6.26
C ASN A 171 15.76 -11.79 -5.77
N ASN A 172 16.63 -12.69 -6.29
CA ASN A 172 18.02 -12.83 -5.88
C ASN A 172 18.23 -13.09 -4.37
N SER A 173 17.21 -13.64 -3.68
CA SER A 173 17.35 -14.05 -2.29
C SER A 173 18.00 -15.42 -2.17
N LEU A 174 18.67 -15.67 -1.04
CA LEU A 174 19.22 -16.98 -0.72
C LEU A 174 18.09 -17.95 -0.37
N CYS A 175 18.11 -19.14 -0.95
CA CYS A 175 17.21 -20.24 -0.58
C CYS A 175 17.90 -21.14 0.43
N ILE A 176 17.63 -20.94 1.70
CA ILE A 176 18.13 -21.76 2.82
C ILE A 176 16.96 -22.60 3.33
N VAL A 177 17.14 -23.91 3.39
CA VAL A 177 16.08 -24.83 3.82
C VAL A 177 16.58 -25.72 4.94
N ASP A 178 15.86 -25.69 6.05
CA ASP A 178 16.05 -26.63 7.16
C ASP A 178 15.16 -27.85 6.97
N LEU A 179 15.73 -28.90 6.41
CA LEU A 179 15.02 -30.15 6.12
C LEU A 179 14.58 -30.90 7.39
N PHE A 180 15.17 -30.60 8.54
CA PHE A 180 14.91 -31.27 9.81
C PHE A 180 14.00 -30.50 10.75
N ASN A 181 13.57 -29.31 10.38
CA ASN A 181 12.71 -28.48 11.22
C ASN A 181 11.24 -28.94 11.13
N THR A 182 10.87 -29.90 11.98
CA THR A 182 9.51 -30.46 12.05
C THR A 182 8.45 -29.45 12.52
N LYS A 183 8.86 -28.32 13.14
CA LYS A 183 7.94 -27.27 13.61
C LYS A 183 7.47 -26.36 12.49
N LYS A 184 8.36 -26.05 11.52
CA LYS A 184 8.04 -25.21 10.36
C LYS A 184 7.53 -26.02 9.17
N ASN A 185 8.11 -27.19 8.92
CA ASN A 185 7.78 -28.04 7.79
C ASN A 185 7.03 -29.29 8.23
N LYS A 186 5.72 -29.32 8.01
CA LYS A 186 4.89 -30.52 8.30
C LYS A 186 5.34 -31.79 7.54
N ASN A 187 6.12 -31.62 6.48
CA ASN A 187 6.65 -32.70 5.64
C ASN A 187 8.12 -33.04 5.92
N ALA A 188 8.73 -32.49 6.95
CA ALA A 188 10.12 -32.76 7.32
C ALA A 188 10.35 -34.13 7.98
N ASN A 189 9.39 -35.03 7.92
CA ASN A 189 9.53 -36.45 8.30
C ASN A 189 10.12 -37.28 7.13
N LEU A 190 11.29 -36.87 6.66
CA LEU A 190 12.16 -37.78 5.94
C LEU A 190 12.90 -38.63 6.97
N ASN A 191 12.27 -39.70 7.38
CA ASN A 191 12.96 -40.81 8.00
C ASN A 191 13.83 -41.46 6.91
N LEU A 192 15.12 -41.12 6.92
CA LEU A 192 16.15 -41.92 6.25
C LEU A 192 16.44 -43.16 7.07
#